data_2992e7ad92673f87dab5c96fc389453a
#
_entry.id   2992e7ad92673f87dab5c96fc389453a
#
_cell.length_a   1.000
_cell.length_b   1.000
_cell.length_c   1.000
_cell.angle_alpha   90.00
_cell.angle_beta   90.00
_cell.angle_gamma   90.00
#
_symmetry.space_group_name_H-M   'P 1'
#
loop_
_entity.id
_entity.type
_entity.pdbx_description
1 polymer ?
#
loop_
_entity_poly.entity_id
_entity_poly.type
_entity_poly.pdbx_seq_one_letter_code
_entity_poly.pdbx_strand_id
1 'polypeptide(L)'
;GIAQIDHCSNNSSVESSRNHAGGIVGFSEGCNRIINCSNNGMVKAKRCAGGIAGYFQDGTIINCYNRGRIHILYESAGGIIGEYYENPYRGFTESDTIANCYNTGIVSGRDVVGGIIGNLQLYSKEFVPQKIHIDNCYNAGMLKSTYPVTTDGLIGCYTYYQTEQEVFSSLKLN
;
A
#
# COMPACT_ATOMS: atom_id res chain seq x y z
N GLY A 1 9.62 -15.12 11.51
CA GLY A 1 9.08 -16.04 10.50
C GLY A 1 8.24 -15.28 9.49
N ILE A 2 8.12 -15.77 8.27
CA ILE A 2 7.29 -15.23 7.20
C ILE A 2 5.86 -15.75 7.41
N ALA A 3 4.89 -14.85 7.53
CA ALA A 3 3.48 -15.23 7.55
C ALA A 3 2.89 -15.17 6.13
N GLN A 4 2.00 -16.11 5.82
CA GLN A 4 1.26 -16.13 4.56
C GLN A 4 -0.23 -16.07 4.82
N ILE A 5 -0.91 -15.18 4.12
CA ILE A 5 -2.37 -15.05 4.07
C ILE A 5 -2.79 -15.33 2.63
N ASP A 6 -3.61 -16.34 2.42
CA ASP A 6 -3.97 -16.80 1.09
C ASP A 6 -5.49 -17.09 0.98
N HIS A 7 -6.08 -16.74 -0.17
CA HIS A 7 -7.49 -16.96 -0.48
C HIS A 7 -8.49 -16.42 0.55
N CYS A 8 -8.20 -15.24 1.14
CA CYS A 8 -9.08 -14.61 2.11
C CYS A 8 -9.94 -13.52 1.45
N SER A 9 -11.16 -13.37 1.93
CA SER A 9 -12.06 -12.32 1.46
C SER A 9 -12.77 -11.60 2.61
N ASN A 10 -12.91 -10.29 2.48
CA ASN A 10 -13.72 -9.47 3.38
C ASN A 10 -14.92 -8.89 2.62
N ASN A 11 -16.11 -9.10 3.15
CA ASN A 11 -17.36 -8.53 2.61
C ASN A 11 -18.04 -7.57 3.62
N SER A 12 -17.43 -7.34 4.76
CA SER A 12 -17.97 -6.53 5.85
C SER A 12 -17.18 -5.25 6.05
N SER A 13 -17.78 -4.27 6.72
CA SER A 13 -17.09 -3.03 7.05
C SER A 13 -16.01 -3.26 8.11
N VAL A 14 -14.86 -2.65 7.90
CA VAL A 14 -13.75 -2.59 8.86
C VAL A 14 -13.53 -1.12 9.23
N GLU A 15 -13.53 -0.82 10.51
CA GLU A 15 -13.27 0.54 11.00
C GLU A 15 -12.21 0.54 12.11
N SER A 16 -11.23 1.42 11.99
CA SER A 16 -10.24 1.73 13.02
C SER A 16 -10.40 3.18 13.49
N SER A 17 -10.65 3.34 14.77
CA SER A 17 -10.75 4.66 15.41
C SER A 17 -9.39 5.32 15.65
N ARG A 18 -8.30 4.62 15.42
CA ARG A 18 -6.93 5.11 15.67
C ARG A 18 -6.11 5.17 14.39
N ASN A 19 -5.33 4.14 14.09
CA ASN A 19 -4.24 4.22 13.11
C ASN A 19 -4.59 3.57 11.77
N HIS A 20 -4.41 2.26 11.66
CA HIS A 20 -4.43 1.55 10.40
C HIS A 20 -5.66 0.66 10.29
N ALA A 21 -6.23 0.57 9.09
CA ALA A 21 -7.25 -0.42 8.75
C ALA A 21 -6.99 -1.00 7.36
N GLY A 22 -7.13 -2.30 7.24
CA GLY A 22 -7.11 -2.99 5.94
C GLY A 22 -8.25 -3.99 5.88
N GLY A 23 -8.76 -4.24 4.69
CA GLY A 23 -9.82 -5.21 4.49
C GLY A 23 -9.39 -6.63 4.89
N ILE A 24 -8.11 -6.95 4.74
CA ILE A 24 -7.52 -8.24 5.12
C ILE A 24 -6.57 -8.09 6.31
N VAL A 25 -5.68 -7.10 6.28
CA VAL A 25 -4.68 -6.88 7.35
C VAL A 25 -4.62 -5.40 7.71
N GLY A 26 -4.81 -5.07 8.98
CA GLY A 26 -4.69 -3.69 9.45
C GLY A 26 -3.22 -3.21 9.47
N PHE A 27 -2.32 -4.07 9.96
CA PHE A 27 -0.89 -3.77 10.14
C PHE A 27 -0.05 -5.02 9.94
N SER A 28 0.97 -4.94 9.09
CA SER A 28 1.88 -6.05 8.76
C SER A 28 3.31 -5.57 8.74
N GLU A 29 4.17 -6.23 9.52
CA GLU A 29 5.62 -6.02 9.55
C GLU A 29 6.36 -7.30 9.14
N GLY A 30 7.43 -7.14 8.35
CA GLY A 30 8.43 -8.17 8.05
C GLY A 30 8.01 -9.19 7.00
N CYS A 31 8.43 -9.00 5.77
CA CYS A 31 8.47 -9.98 4.66
C CYS A 31 7.24 -10.92 4.49
N ASN A 32 6.05 -10.46 4.86
CA ASN A 32 4.84 -11.27 4.80
C ASN A 32 4.31 -11.40 3.36
N ARG A 33 3.48 -12.42 3.13
CA ARG A 33 2.88 -12.68 1.83
C ARG A 33 1.37 -12.65 1.92
N ILE A 34 0.72 -11.82 1.12
CA ILE A 34 -0.72 -11.75 0.97
C ILE A 34 -1.06 -12.07 -0.48
N ILE A 35 -1.74 -13.19 -0.71
CA ILE A 35 -1.95 -13.73 -2.05
C ILE A 35 -3.42 -14.06 -2.25
N ASN A 36 -3.96 -13.81 -3.46
CA ASN A 36 -5.32 -14.20 -3.85
C ASN A 36 -6.41 -13.66 -2.90
N CYS A 37 -6.20 -12.49 -2.32
CA CYS A 37 -7.11 -11.93 -1.33
C CYS A 37 -7.97 -10.79 -1.91
N SER A 38 -9.14 -10.57 -1.32
CA SER A 38 -10.06 -9.56 -1.82
C SER A 38 -10.82 -8.81 -0.75
N ASN A 39 -11.10 -7.54 -1.01
CA ASN A 39 -11.98 -6.75 -0.18
C ASN A 39 -13.14 -6.17 -0.99
N ASN A 40 -14.35 -6.45 -0.54
CA ASN A 40 -15.60 -5.86 -1.05
C ASN A 40 -16.26 -4.94 -0.01
N GLY A 41 -15.80 -4.99 1.24
CA GLY A 41 -16.33 -4.20 2.35
C GLY A 41 -15.74 -2.79 2.40
N MET A 42 -16.43 -1.89 3.11
CA MET A 42 -15.90 -0.56 3.39
C MET A 42 -14.75 -0.65 4.41
N VAL A 43 -13.66 0.05 4.14
CA VAL A 43 -12.54 0.20 5.10
C VAL A 43 -12.41 1.67 5.48
N LYS A 44 -12.42 1.94 6.78
CA LYS A 44 -12.30 3.28 7.31
C LYS A 44 -11.25 3.34 8.41
N ALA A 45 -10.36 4.33 8.33
CA ALA A 45 -9.35 4.59 9.35
C ALA A 45 -9.20 6.07 9.63
N LYS A 46 -8.54 6.36 10.76
CA LYS A 46 -8.19 7.74 11.06
C LYS A 46 -6.94 8.17 10.31
N ARG A 47 -5.93 7.31 10.20
CA ARG A 47 -4.64 7.62 9.58
C ARG A 47 -4.46 6.93 8.23
N CYS A 48 -4.21 5.62 8.21
CA CYS A 48 -3.93 4.91 6.96
C CYS A 48 -4.95 3.80 6.71
N ALA A 49 -5.50 3.74 5.49
CA ALA A 49 -6.40 2.67 5.09
C ALA A 49 -6.05 2.11 3.70
N GLY A 50 -6.11 0.80 3.58
CA GLY A 50 -5.99 0.11 2.31
C GLY A 50 -7.05 -0.97 2.13
N GLY A 51 -7.38 -1.27 0.89
CA GLY A 51 -8.36 -2.32 0.59
C GLY A 51 -7.89 -3.69 1.07
N ILE A 52 -6.61 -3.96 0.98
CA ILE A 52 -5.97 -5.20 1.45
C ILE A 52 -5.21 -4.95 2.75
N ALA A 53 -4.26 -4.02 2.76
CA ALA A 53 -3.44 -3.73 3.93
C ALA A 53 -3.48 -2.24 4.29
N GLY A 54 -3.69 -1.91 5.58
CA GLY A 54 -3.63 -0.54 6.07
C GLY A 54 -2.20 -0.01 6.09
N TYR A 55 -1.32 -0.75 6.74
CA TYR A 55 0.14 -0.56 6.75
C TYR A 55 0.81 -1.87 6.36
N PHE A 56 1.78 -1.81 5.46
CA PHE A 56 2.51 -2.97 4.98
C PHE A 56 4.00 -2.66 4.91
N GLN A 57 4.78 -3.35 5.73
CA GLN A 57 6.22 -3.24 5.75
C GLN A 57 6.83 -4.48 5.15
N ASP A 58 7.55 -4.30 4.07
CA ASP A 58 8.27 -5.33 3.32
C ASP A 58 7.40 -6.54 2.91
N GLY A 59 7.75 -7.20 1.82
CA GLY A 59 7.14 -8.46 1.41
C GLY A 59 6.33 -8.39 0.12
N THR A 60 5.31 -9.25 0.01
CA THR A 60 4.65 -9.55 -1.26
C THR A 60 3.14 -9.46 -1.17
N ILE A 61 2.51 -8.71 -2.09
CA ILE A 61 1.05 -8.70 -2.31
C ILE A 61 0.79 -9.04 -3.78
N ILE A 62 0.18 -10.19 -4.04
CA ILE A 62 -0.06 -10.69 -5.40
C ILE A 62 -1.51 -11.14 -5.59
N ASN A 63 -2.06 -10.90 -6.79
CA ASN A 63 -3.39 -11.33 -7.19
C ASN A 63 -4.50 -10.84 -6.24
N CYS A 64 -4.36 -9.62 -5.72
CA CYS A 64 -5.29 -9.06 -4.75
C CYS A 64 -6.13 -7.96 -5.37
N TYR A 65 -7.37 -7.80 -4.90
CA TYR A 65 -8.19 -6.71 -5.40
C TYR A 65 -9.09 -6.07 -4.33
N ASN A 66 -9.43 -4.81 -4.59
CA ASN A 66 -10.39 -4.07 -3.81
C ASN A 66 -11.55 -3.56 -4.68
N ARG A 67 -12.77 -3.82 -4.24
CA ARG A 67 -14.02 -3.25 -4.76
C ARG A 67 -14.74 -2.38 -3.73
N GLY A 68 -14.33 -2.51 -2.47
CA GLY A 68 -14.90 -1.78 -1.36
C GLY A 68 -14.47 -0.31 -1.34
N ARG A 69 -15.22 0.50 -0.62
CA ARG A 69 -14.88 1.91 -0.42
C ARG A 69 -13.83 2.07 0.66
N ILE A 70 -12.79 2.84 0.38
CA ILE A 70 -11.75 3.21 1.33
C ILE A 70 -11.94 4.67 1.73
N HIS A 71 -11.89 4.95 3.04
CA HIS A 71 -12.02 6.31 3.57
C HIS A 71 -11.09 6.56 4.75
N ILE A 72 -10.36 7.67 4.70
CA ILE A 72 -9.50 8.14 5.79
C ILE A 72 -9.84 9.58 6.20
N LEU A 73 -9.49 9.93 7.45
CA LEU A 73 -9.57 11.30 7.94
C LEU A 73 -8.27 12.07 7.72
N TYR A 74 -7.11 11.41 7.89
CA TYR A 74 -5.76 11.99 7.76
C TYR A 74 -4.83 11.00 7.09
N GLU A 75 -3.64 11.46 6.66
CA GLU A 75 -2.54 10.71 6.08
C GLU A 75 -2.87 10.02 4.77
N SER A 76 -2.86 8.66 4.69
CA SER A 76 -2.80 7.99 3.40
C SER A 76 -3.88 6.92 3.18
N ALA A 77 -4.54 6.97 2.03
CA ALA A 77 -5.47 5.96 1.55
C ALA A 77 -4.99 5.34 0.24
N GLY A 78 -4.99 4.02 0.16
CA GLY A 78 -4.71 3.31 -1.08
C GLY A 78 -5.76 2.25 -1.39
N GLY A 79 -5.98 2.00 -2.67
CA GLY A 79 -6.94 0.98 -3.08
C GLY A 79 -6.54 -0.42 -2.63
N ILE A 80 -5.24 -0.69 -2.53
CA ILE A 80 -4.66 -1.96 -2.04
C ILE A 80 -3.92 -1.73 -0.73
N ILE A 81 -2.98 -0.79 -0.67
CA ILE A 81 -2.13 -0.51 0.49
C ILE A 81 -2.31 0.95 0.89
N GLY A 82 -2.65 1.23 2.16
CA GLY A 82 -2.71 2.58 2.68
C GLY A 82 -1.33 3.22 2.74
N GLU A 83 -0.40 2.56 3.42
CA GLU A 83 0.99 2.97 3.54
C GLU A 83 1.91 1.77 3.39
N TYR A 84 2.86 1.88 2.46
CA TYR A 84 3.96 0.95 2.32
C TYR A 84 5.23 1.55 2.91
N TYR A 85 5.91 0.77 3.73
CA TYR A 85 7.17 1.17 4.38
C TYR A 85 8.26 0.13 4.11
N GLU A 86 9.37 0.58 3.57
CA GLU A 86 10.56 -0.25 3.41
C GLU A 86 11.43 -0.15 4.67
N ASN A 87 11.77 -1.29 5.27
CA ASN A 87 12.63 -1.32 6.43
C ASN A 87 14.10 -1.13 6.04
N PRO A 88 14.74 -0.01 6.40
CA PRO A 88 16.14 0.25 6.02
C PRO A 88 17.15 -0.67 6.69
N TYR A 89 16.73 -1.47 7.66
CA TYR A 89 17.60 -2.40 8.40
C TYR A 89 17.44 -3.85 7.96
N ARG A 90 16.57 -4.10 6.96
CA ARG A 90 16.40 -5.43 6.41
C ARG A 90 17.62 -5.84 5.58
N GLY A 91 18.10 -7.07 5.77
CA GLY A 91 19.14 -7.64 4.91
C GLY A 91 18.65 -7.87 3.48
N PHE A 92 19.55 -7.83 2.51
CA PHE A 92 19.31 -7.81 1.06
C PHE A 92 18.87 -9.16 0.45
N THR A 93 17.92 -9.85 1.02
CA THR A 93 17.64 -11.22 0.58
C THR A 93 16.52 -11.38 -0.43
N GLU A 94 15.54 -10.46 -0.49
CA GLU A 94 14.40 -10.58 -1.42
C GLU A 94 13.89 -9.21 -1.84
N SER A 95 13.45 -9.11 -3.10
CA SER A 95 12.74 -7.92 -3.60
C SER A 95 11.28 -7.97 -3.17
N ASP A 96 10.75 -6.84 -2.75
CA ASP A 96 9.33 -6.71 -2.47
C ASP A 96 8.53 -6.66 -3.78
N THR A 97 7.35 -7.25 -3.77
CA THR A 97 6.55 -7.36 -4.98
C THR A 97 5.08 -7.04 -4.72
N ILE A 98 4.54 -6.13 -5.49
CA ILE A 98 3.11 -5.85 -5.57
C ILE A 98 2.69 -6.10 -7.02
N ALA A 99 2.00 -7.20 -7.28
CA ALA A 99 1.73 -7.62 -8.64
C ALA A 99 0.30 -8.12 -8.85
N ASN A 100 -0.21 -7.91 -10.07
CA ASN A 100 -1.54 -8.37 -10.48
C ASN A 100 -2.64 -7.89 -9.54
N CYS A 101 -2.52 -6.66 -9.06
CA CYS A 101 -3.47 -6.09 -8.11
C CYS A 101 -4.31 -4.99 -8.75
N TYR A 102 -5.58 -4.91 -8.36
CA TYR A 102 -6.42 -3.86 -8.90
C TYR A 102 -7.40 -3.27 -7.87
N ASN A 103 -7.76 -2.02 -8.11
CA ASN A 103 -8.81 -1.34 -7.37
C ASN A 103 -9.90 -0.84 -8.32
N THR A 104 -11.15 -1.13 -7.97
CA THR A 104 -12.34 -0.56 -8.61
C THR A 104 -13.23 0.19 -7.63
N GLY A 105 -12.88 0.13 -6.34
CA GLY A 105 -13.58 0.84 -5.28
C GLY A 105 -13.21 2.34 -5.23
N ILE A 106 -14.05 3.12 -4.57
CA ILE A 106 -13.76 4.53 -4.32
C ILE A 106 -12.72 4.65 -3.20
N VAL A 107 -11.63 5.37 -3.47
CA VAL A 107 -10.63 5.73 -2.46
C VAL A 107 -10.76 7.20 -2.13
N SER A 108 -10.95 7.53 -0.86
CA SER A 108 -11.20 8.91 -0.44
C SER A 108 -10.50 9.26 0.87
N GLY A 109 -10.03 10.48 0.97
CA GLY A 109 -9.35 10.97 2.16
C GLY A 109 -9.10 12.48 2.13
N ARG A 110 -8.46 12.95 3.17
CA ARG A 110 -8.09 14.36 3.28
C ARG A 110 -6.76 14.62 2.55
N ASP A 111 -5.73 13.84 2.83
CA ASP A 111 -4.37 14.16 2.42
C ASP A 111 -3.96 13.30 1.18
N VAL A 112 -3.30 12.19 1.39
CA VAL A 112 -2.72 11.37 0.31
C VAL A 112 -3.70 10.28 -0.15
N VAL A 113 -3.99 10.23 -1.44
CA VAL A 113 -4.90 9.22 -2.03
C VAL A 113 -4.26 8.61 -3.27
N GLY A 114 -4.06 7.30 -3.26
CA GLY A 114 -3.54 6.52 -4.39
C GLY A 114 -4.47 5.39 -4.82
N GLY A 115 -4.44 5.05 -6.09
CA GLY A 115 -5.29 3.99 -6.64
C GLY A 115 -4.90 2.59 -6.18
N ILE A 116 -3.62 2.36 -5.97
CA ILE A 116 -3.03 1.12 -5.46
C ILE A 116 -2.37 1.37 -4.11
N ILE A 117 -1.42 2.29 -4.03
CA ILE A 117 -0.69 2.63 -2.81
C ILE A 117 -0.96 4.08 -2.47
N GLY A 118 -1.38 4.37 -1.23
CA GLY A 118 -1.51 5.73 -0.75
C GLY A 118 -0.16 6.41 -0.62
N ASN A 119 0.65 5.97 0.32
CA ASN A 119 1.99 6.49 0.56
C ASN A 119 3.05 5.38 0.42
N LEU A 120 4.03 5.60 -0.44
CA LEU A 120 5.16 4.71 -0.66
C LEU A 120 6.42 5.32 -0.07
N GLN A 121 6.91 4.75 1.05
CA GLN A 121 8.12 5.20 1.72
C GLN A 121 9.26 4.21 1.47
N LEU A 122 10.27 4.67 0.75
CA LEU A 122 11.48 3.91 0.45
C LEU A 122 12.68 4.50 1.17
N TYR A 123 13.54 3.62 1.64
CA TYR A 123 14.78 3.99 2.32
C TYR A 123 15.97 3.35 1.61
N SER A 124 17.02 4.12 1.38
CA SER A 124 18.30 3.59 0.91
C SER A 124 19.35 3.74 1.99
N LYS A 125 19.95 2.62 2.40
CA LYS A 125 21.23 2.60 3.12
C LYS A 125 22.34 2.20 2.17
N GLU A 126 23.40 3.02 2.21
CA GLU A 126 24.70 2.73 1.60
C GLU A 126 24.71 1.76 0.39
N PHE A 127 24.69 2.33 -0.82
CA PHE A 127 25.06 1.68 -2.09
C PHE A 127 24.22 0.50 -2.61
N VAL A 128 23.15 0.07 -1.96
CA VAL A 128 22.29 -0.98 -2.51
C VAL A 128 20.85 -0.48 -2.59
N PRO A 129 20.34 -0.21 -3.80
CA PRO A 129 18.94 0.15 -3.97
C PRO A 129 18.06 -1.05 -3.57
N GLN A 130 17.23 -0.86 -2.60
CA GLN A 130 16.12 -1.78 -2.34
C GLN A 130 15.20 -1.78 -3.56
N LYS A 131 14.68 -2.92 -3.93
CA LYS A 131 13.82 -3.06 -5.12
C LYS A 131 12.42 -3.45 -4.70
N ILE A 132 11.50 -2.52 -4.83
CA ILE A 132 10.08 -2.85 -4.92
C ILE A 132 9.69 -2.98 -6.38
N HIS A 133 9.06 -4.08 -6.75
CA HIS A 133 8.46 -4.30 -8.05
C HIS A 133 6.95 -4.08 -7.95
N ILE A 134 6.44 -3.18 -8.78
CA ILE A 134 5.00 -2.93 -8.91
C ILE A 134 4.64 -3.25 -10.36
N ASP A 135 4.07 -4.43 -10.57
CA ASP A 135 3.83 -4.97 -11.89
C ASP A 135 2.34 -5.28 -12.12
N ASN A 136 1.85 -5.00 -13.32
CA ASN A 136 0.50 -5.37 -13.75
C ASN A 136 -0.59 -4.95 -12.74
N CYS A 137 -0.48 -3.74 -12.21
CA CYS A 137 -1.44 -3.16 -11.29
C CYS A 137 -2.23 -2.05 -11.96
N TYR A 138 -3.53 -1.96 -11.66
CA TYR A 138 -4.34 -0.86 -12.21
C TYR A 138 -5.39 -0.34 -11.23
N ASN A 139 -5.79 0.90 -11.43
CA ASN A 139 -6.90 1.53 -10.74
C ASN A 139 -7.96 1.97 -11.76
N ALA A 140 -9.18 1.49 -11.59
CA ALA A 140 -10.37 1.94 -12.28
C ALA A 140 -11.40 2.59 -11.33
N GLY A 141 -11.05 2.68 -10.05
CA GLY A 141 -11.86 3.33 -9.02
C GLY A 141 -11.68 4.84 -9.02
N MET A 142 -12.67 5.54 -8.45
CA MET A 142 -12.61 6.98 -8.29
C MET A 142 -11.73 7.36 -7.10
N LEU A 143 -10.82 8.32 -7.31
CA LEU A 143 -9.98 8.90 -6.26
C LEU A 143 -10.54 10.28 -5.85
N LYS A 144 -10.64 10.53 -4.55
CA LYS A 144 -11.12 11.79 -3.98
C LYS A 144 -10.25 12.25 -2.83
N SER A 145 -9.53 13.36 -2.99
CA SER A 145 -8.84 14.06 -1.92
C SER A 145 -9.47 15.43 -1.69
N THR A 146 -9.51 15.89 -0.45
CA THR A 146 -9.94 17.26 -0.11
C THR A 146 -8.78 18.25 -0.16
N TYR A 147 -7.54 17.77 -0.12
CA TYR A 147 -6.34 18.55 -0.38
C TYR A 147 -5.80 18.20 -1.77
N PRO A 148 -5.67 19.16 -2.68
CA PRO A 148 -5.35 18.88 -4.10
C PRO A 148 -3.90 18.47 -4.36
N VAL A 149 -3.08 18.24 -3.34
CA VAL A 149 -1.62 18.17 -3.51
C VAL A 149 -1.12 16.75 -3.86
N THR A 150 -1.88 15.70 -3.57
CA THR A 150 -1.38 14.33 -3.67
C THR A 150 -2.47 13.32 -4.00
N THR A 151 -3.08 13.46 -5.18
CA THR A 151 -3.98 12.45 -5.73
C THR A 151 -3.40 11.99 -7.05
N ASP A 152 -2.84 10.78 -7.08
CA ASP A 152 -2.26 10.25 -8.32
C ASP A 152 -2.80 8.85 -8.65
N GLY A 153 -2.68 8.47 -9.92
CA GLY A 153 -3.34 7.30 -10.49
C GLY A 153 -3.08 6.00 -9.76
N LEU A 154 -1.83 5.61 -9.57
CA LEU A 154 -1.46 4.36 -8.86
C LEU A 154 -0.89 4.62 -7.47
N ILE A 155 0.02 5.58 -7.33
CA ILE A 155 0.70 5.91 -6.07
C ILE A 155 0.38 7.35 -5.72
N GLY A 156 -0.22 7.59 -4.56
CA GLY A 156 -0.62 8.92 -4.15
C GLY A 156 0.57 9.82 -3.75
N CYS A 157 1.52 9.29 -3.02
CA CYS A 157 2.75 9.97 -2.64
C CYS A 157 3.92 9.00 -2.61
N TYR A 158 5.04 9.47 -3.06
CA TYR A 158 6.31 8.76 -3.01
C TYR A 158 7.31 9.56 -2.17
N THR A 159 7.87 8.95 -1.13
CA THR A 159 8.89 9.55 -0.28
C THR A 159 10.13 8.68 -0.28
N TYR A 160 11.26 9.28 -0.64
CA TYR A 160 12.54 8.60 -0.66
C TYR A 160 13.48 9.25 0.37
N TYR A 161 13.96 8.45 1.31
CA TYR A 161 14.91 8.89 2.33
C TYR A 161 16.30 8.40 1.99
N GLN A 162 17.23 9.36 1.74
CA GLN A 162 18.67 9.06 1.59
C GLN A 162 19.40 9.29 2.91
N THR A 163 20.17 8.30 3.33
CA THR A 163 21.25 8.52 4.29
C THR A 163 22.56 8.67 3.53
N GLU A 164 22.94 9.92 3.30
CA GLU A 164 24.19 10.42 2.66
C GLU A 164 24.70 9.73 1.37
N GLN A 165 24.75 10.58 0.32
CA GLN A 165 25.28 10.41 -1.04
C GLN A 165 24.50 9.57 -2.04
N GLU A 166 24.10 10.28 -3.07
CA GLU A 166 23.55 9.94 -4.38
C GLU A 166 23.58 8.47 -4.84
N VAL A 167 22.41 7.85 -5.00
CA VAL A 167 22.19 6.86 -6.07
C VAL A 167 20.74 6.90 -6.55
N PHE A 168 20.57 7.00 -7.84
CA PHE A 168 19.30 7.05 -8.55
C PHE A 168 18.48 5.75 -8.43
N SER A 169 17.21 5.93 -8.24
CA SER A 169 16.12 4.99 -8.13
C SER A 169 16.08 3.83 -9.14
N SER A 170 15.58 2.71 -8.70
CA SER A 170 15.03 1.68 -9.58
C SER A 170 13.57 1.40 -9.25
N LEU A 171 12.71 2.40 -9.35
CA LEU A 171 11.28 2.17 -9.44
C LEU A 171 10.96 1.77 -10.88
N LYS A 172 10.57 0.52 -11.11
CA LYS A 172 10.00 0.07 -12.38
C LYS A 172 8.49 0.02 -12.23
N LEU A 173 7.82 0.91 -12.93
CA LEU A 173 6.38 0.87 -13.21
C LEU A 173 6.22 0.26 -14.59
N ASN A 174 5.65 -0.92 -14.68
CA ASN A 174 5.26 -1.59 -15.92
C ASN A 174 3.76 -1.70 -16.03
#